data_94740ad509934120f3581ea2e5a7e037
#
_entry.id   94740ad509934120f3581ea2e5a7e037
#
_cell.length_a   1.000
_cell.length_b   1.000
_cell.length_c   1.000
_cell.angle_alpha   90.00
_cell.angle_beta   90.00
_cell.angle_gamma   90.00
#
_symmetry.space_group_name_H-M   'P 1'
#
loop_
_entity.id
_entity.type
_entity.pdbx_description
1 polymer ?
#
loop_
_entity_poly.entity_id
_entity_poly.type
_entity_poly.pdbx_seq_one_letter_code
_entity_poly.pdbx_strand_id
1 'polypeptide(L)'
;VTGLASTVQLTVAQALAQGSAPEATATFTDMMITADDHVLGRADAPITIVEYASLTCPHCANFHKNELPKLKKSYIETGKVRLIYRDFPLDRLALAGSMLARCFERDRFFPFIGILFNDQSRWARSADPMKSLGQIARLGGLGPEKFEACFKDKATQTSVLEQRLLGAKSFKI
;
A
#
# COMPACT_ATOMS: atom_id res chain seq x y z
N VAL A 1 5.16 -22.18 -77.98
CA VAL A 1 4.28 -21.66 -76.98
C VAL A 1 4.97 -21.76 -75.62
N THR A 2 5.53 -20.66 -75.20
CA THR A 2 6.38 -20.44 -74.01
C THR A 2 5.49 -20.16 -72.79
N GLY A 3 5.60 -20.99 -71.77
CA GLY A 3 4.96 -20.77 -70.49
C GLY A 3 5.99 -20.33 -69.45
N LEU A 4 5.89 -19.09 -68.99
CA LEU A 4 6.66 -18.51 -67.87
C LEU A 4 6.09 -18.93 -66.57
N ALA A 5 6.83 -19.68 -65.76
CA ALA A 5 6.50 -19.99 -64.36
C ALA A 5 7.07 -18.87 -63.49
N SER A 6 6.19 -18.06 -62.93
CA SER A 6 6.55 -17.07 -61.89
C SER A 6 6.62 -17.74 -60.53
N THR A 7 7.82 -17.88 -60.00
CA THR A 7 8.07 -18.30 -58.61
C THR A 7 7.86 -17.11 -57.68
N VAL A 8 6.81 -17.18 -56.88
CA VAL A 8 6.58 -16.25 -55.79
C VAL A 8 7.47 -16.67 -54.62
N GLN A 9 8.56 -15.90 -54.38
CA GLN A 9 9.36 -16.03 -53.18
C GLN A 9 8.65 -15.25 -52.05
N LEU A 10 7.99 -15.98 -51.15
CA LEU A 10 7.58 -15.41 -49.88
C LEU A 10 8.83 -15.22 -48.99
N THR A 11 9.23 -13.99 -48.78
CA THR A 11 10.24 -13.62 -47.81
C THR A 11 9.65 -13.75 -46.38
N VAL A 12 10.18 -14.72 -45.64
CA VAL A 12 9.88 -14.94 -44.20
C VAL A 12 10.66 -13.93 -43.36
N ALA A 13 10.34 -12.66 -43.48
CA ALA A 13 11.03 -11.57 -42.79
C ALA A 13 10.07 -10.60 -42.07
N GLN A 14 8.92 -11.06 -41.59
CA GLN A 14 7.96 -10.19 -40.90
C GLN A 14 7.30 -10.85 -39.66
N ALA A 15 8.04 -11.61 -38.87
CA ALA A 15 7.50 -12.24 -37.65
C ALA A 15 8.37 -12.00 -36.41
N LEU A 16 8.91 -10.80 -36.25
CA LEU A 16 9.54 -10.38 -34.97
C LEU A 16 9.20 -8.92 -34.64
N ALA A 17 7.95 -8.53 -34.82
CA ALA A 17 7.38 -7.44 -34.05
C ALA A 17 6.91 -8.03 -32.73
N GLN A 18 7.84 -8.29 -31.83
CA GLN A 18 7.53 -8.53 -30.41
C GLN A 18 6.91 -7.23 -29.87
N GLY A 19 5.60 -7.20 -29.85
CA GLY A 19 4.86 -6.18 -29.14
C GLY A 19 5.27 -6.25 -27.68
N SER A 20 6.16 -5.35 -27.24
CA SER A 20 6.34 -5.06 -25.85
C SER A 20 4.96 -4.72 -25.29
N ALA A 21 4.50 -5.50 -24.33
CA ALA A 21 3.28 -5.18 -23.59
C ALA A 21 3.40 -3.71 -23.13
N PRO A 22 2.33 -2.91 -23.25
CA PRO A 22 2.41 -1.52 -22.84
C PRO A 22 2.83 -1.48 -21.38
N GLU A 23 3.94 -0.83 -21.12
CA GLU A 23 4.47 -0.63 -19.79
C GLU A 23 3.45 0.21 -19.03
N ALA A 24 2.84 -0.36 -17.98
CA ALA A 24 1.83 0.35 -17.20
C ALA A 24 2.48 1.60 -16.59
N THR A 25 2.13 2.75 -17.13
CA THR A 25 2.55 4.05 -16.61
C THR A 25 1.53 4.49 -15.58
N ALA A 26 1.98 4.87 -14.38
CA ALA A 26 1.11 5.43 -13.37
C ALA A 26 0.36 6.65 -13.93
N THR A 27 -0.95 6.64 -13.79
CA THR A 27 -1.79 7.74 -14.28
C THR A 27 -2.07 8.72 -13.15
N PHE A 28 -2.50 9.95 -13.49
CA PHE A 28 -2.97 10.90 -12.50
C PHE A 28 -4.15 10.33 -11.68
N THR A 29 -5.00 9.51 -12.30
CA THR A 29 -6.12 8.82 -11.64
C THR A 29 -5.65 7.87 -10.54
N ASP A 30 -4.52 7.18 -10.72
CA ASP A 30 -3.96 6.26 -9.71
C ASP A 30 -3.45 6.99 -8.46
N MET A 31 -3.14 8.28 -8.59
CA MET A 31 -2.73 9.15 -7.49
C MET A 31 -3.91 9.85 -6.79
N MET A 32 -5.11 9.81 -7.37
CA MET A 32 -6.28 10.45 -6.76
C MET A 32 -6.66 9.78 -5.43
N ILE A 33 -7.13 10.61 -4.50
CA ILE A 33 -7.65 10.13 -3.21
C ILE A 33 -8.92 9.33 -3.44
N THR A 34 -8.97 8.14 -2.87
CA THR A 34 -10.13 7.26 -2.84
C THR A 34 -10.81 7.27 -1.47
N ALA A 35 -12.02 6.71 -1.38
CA ALA A 35 -12.73 6.57 -0.10
C ALA A 35 -11.97 5.68 0.90
N ASP A 36 -11.15 4.75 0.39
CA ASP A 36 -10.37 3.80 1.20
C ASP A 36 -9.03 4.36 1.67
N ASP A 37 -8.63 5.53 1.17
CA ASP A 37 -7.38 6.16 1.58
C ASP A 37 -7.48 6.77 2.99
N HIS A 38 -6.43 6.56 3.79
CA HIS A 38 -6.23 7.29 5.04
C HIS A 38 -5.36 8.51 4.78
N VAL A 39 -5.88 9.69 5.11
CA VAL A 39 -5.25 10.98 4.82
C VAL A 39 -4.88 11.68 6.11
N LEU A 40 -3.63 12.12 6.20
CA LEU A 40 -3.12 12.97 7.27
C LEU A 40 -2.84 14.37 6.73
N GLY A 41 -3.43 15.38 7.34
CA GLY A 41 -3.33 16.78 6.91
C GLY A 41 -4.61 17.32 6.32
N ARG A 42 -4.55 18.57 5.83
CA ARG A 42 -5.69 19.29 5.30
C ARG A 42 -6.07 18.81 3.90
N ALA A 43 -7.37 18.75 3.62
CA ALA A 43 -7.87 18.32 2.30
C ALA A 43 -7.44 19.26 1.17
N ASP A 44 -7.28 20.57 1.46
CA ASP A 44 -6.88 21.63 0.54
C ASP A 44 -5.36 21.87 0.46
N ALA A 45 -4.54 20.99 1.08
CA ALA A 45 -3.09 21.11 1.00
C ALA A 45 -2.60 21.00 -0.45
N PRO A 46 -1.75 21.94 -0.92
CA PRO A 46 -1.33 22.01 -2.33
C PRO A 46 -0.47 20.83 -2.77
N ILE A 47 0.22 20.17 -1.83
CA ILE A 47 1.10 19.04 -2.13
C ILE A 47 0.52 17.77 -1.52
N THR A 48 0.43 16.71 -2.32
CA THR A 48 0.03 15.38 -1.87
C THR A 48 1.23 14.43 -1.96
N ILE A 49 1.55 13.79 -0.85
CA ILE A 49 2.52 12.68 -0.79
C ILE A 49 1.70 11.39 -0.65
N VAL A 50 2.00 10.39 -1.45
CA VAL A 50 1.42 9.05 -1.33
C VAL A 50 2.50 8.11 -0.83
N GLU A 51 2.28 7.52 0.34
CA GLU A 51 3.13 6.51 0.94
C GLU A 51 2.51 5.13 0.75
N TYR A 52 3.21 4.24 0.08
CA TYR A 52 2.90 2.81 0.07
C TYR A 52 3.77 2.12 1.11
N ALA A 53 3.18 1.58 2.16
CA ALA A 53 3.92 1.07 3.31
C ALA A 53 3.48 -0.33 3.74
N SER A 54 4.46 -1.09 4.23
CA SER A 54 4.25 -2.36 4.92
C SER A 54 4.59 -2.26 6.39
N LEU A 55 3.70 -2.74 7.25
CA LEU A 55 3.89 -2.72 8.69
C LEU A 55 5.02 -3.63 9.18
N THR A 56 5.55 -4.53 8.33
CA THR A 56 6.72 -5.36 8.63
C THR A 56 8.02 -4.84 8.00
N CYS A 57 7.96 -3.80 7.17
CA CYS A 57 9.13 -3.21 6.51
C CYS A 57 9.92 -2.31 7.47
N PRO A 58 11.22 -2.58 7.73
CA PRO A 58 12.03 -1.78 8.65
C PRO A 58 12.30 -0.35 8.14
N HIS A 59 12.33 -0.15 6.82
CA HIS A 59 12.48 1.18 6.23
C HIS A 59 11.23 2.03 6.44
N CYS A 60 10.03 1.43 6.32
CA CYS A 60 8.76 2.11 6.64
C CYS A 60 8.73 2.48 8.13
N ALA A 61 9.14 1.56 9.02
CA ALA A 61 9.23 1.88 10.45
C ALA A 61 10.21 3.02 10.73
N ASN A 62 11.37 3.05 10.06
CA ASN A 62 12.32 4.16 10.18
C ASN A 62 11.72 5.49 9.74
N PHE A 63 11.01 5.52 8.61
CA PHE A 63 10.31 6.71 8.13
C PHE A 63 9.30 7.22 9.17
N HIS A 64 8.44 6.34 9.67
CA HIS A 64 7.42 6.71 10.66
C HIS A 64 8.02 7.18 12.00
N LYS A 65 9.17 6.64 12.42
CA LYS A 65 9.84 7.02 13.67
C LYS A 65 10.59 8.35 13.55
N ASN A 66 11.33 8.53 12.47
CA ASN A 66 12.37 9.55 12.39
C ASN A 66 12.05 10.68 11.42
N GLU A 67 11.32 10.40 10.33
CA GLU A 67 11.07 11.38 9.27
C GLU A 67 9.65 11.95 9.29
N LEU A 68 8.63 11.08 9.44
CA LEU A 68 7.24 11.52 9.48
C LEU A 68 6.94 12.57 10.57
N PRO A 69 7.50 12.49 11.80
CA PRO A 69 7.30 13.54 12.80
C PRO A 69 7.82 14.91 12.35
N LYS A 70 8.94 14.96 11.64
CA LYS A 70 9.51 16.21 11.09
C LYS A 70 8.63 16.73 9.95
N LEU A 71 8.23 15.84 9.02
CA LEU A 71 7.33 16.17 7.93
C LEU A 71 5.99 16.70 8.47
N LYS A 72 5.44 16.04 9.49
CA LYS A 72 4.21 16.45 10.15
C LYS A 72 4.31 17.87 10.70
N LYS A 73 5.30 18.13 11.53
CA LYS A 73 5.51 19.44 12.17
C LYS A 73 5.76 20.56 11.16
N SER A 74 6.60 20.31 10.14
CA SER A 74 7.07 21.37 9.24
C SER A 74 6.14 21.64 8.06
N TYR A 75 5.34 20.65 7.63
CA TYR A 75 4.59 20.74 6.38
C TYR A 75 3.13 20.32 6.50
N ILE A 76 2.80 19.25 7.24
CA ILE A 76 1.44 18.77 7.32
C ILE A 76 0.60 19.66 8.24
N GLU A 77 1.08 19.93 9.44
CA GLU A 77 0.40 20.80 10.42
C GLU A 77 0.32 22.25 9.95
N THR A 78 1.23 22.69 9.08
CA THR A 78 1.20 24.00 8.43
C THR A 78 0.28 24.07 7.21
N GLY A 79 -0.35 22.95 6.82
CA GLY A 79 -1.27 22.89 5.69
C GLY A 79 -0.61 22.88 4.31
N LYS A 80 0.71 22.75 4.22
CA LYS A 80 1.46 22.76 2.94
C LYS A 80 1.42 21.38 2.24
N VAL A 81 1.33 20.32 3.03
CA VAL A 81 1.37 18.93 2.57
C VAL A 81 0.25 18.14 3.22
N ARG A 82 -0.32 17.20 2.47
CA ARG A 82 -1.09 16.08 3.02
C ARG A 82 -0.42 14.77 2.66
N LEU A 83 -0.49 13.80 3.56
CA LEU A 83 0.02 12.45 3.36
C LEU A 83 -1.15 11.49 3.18
N ILE A 84 -1.15 10.73 2.09
CA ILE A 84 -2.03 9.58 1.88
C ILE A 84 -1.25 8.34 2.24
N TYR A 85 -1.78 7.53 3.15
CA TYR A 85 -1.23 6.22 3.47
C TYR A 85 -1.98 5.16 2.69
N ARG A 86 -1.25 4.30 1.99
CA ARG A 86 -1.75 3.13 1.28
C ARG A 86 -1.05 1.87 1.74
N ASP A 87 -1.83 0.85 2.05
CA ASP A 87 -1.31 -0.43 2.47
C ASP A 87 -0.56 -1.15 1.34
N PHE A 88 0.66 -1.58 1.64
CA PHE A 88 1.48 -2.40 0.75
C PHE A 88 2.07 -3.60 1.51
N PRO A 89 1.22 -4.52 2.01
CA PRO A 89 1.70 -5.64 2.81
C PRO A 89 2.65 -6.54 2.02
N LEU A 90 3.87 -6.73 2.54
CA LEU A 90 4.90 -7.58 1.94
C LEU A 90 4.73 -9.06 2.31
N ASP A 91 4.00 -9.33 3.40
CA ASP A 91 3.76 -10.66 3.93
C ASP A 91 2.40 -10.76 4.65
N ARG A 92 2.06 -11.96 5.11
CA ARG A 92 0.78 -12.22 5.78
C ARG A 92 0.64 -11.49 7.11
N LEU A 93 1.74 -11.28 7.81
CA LEU A 93 1.72 -10.59 9.09
C LEU A 93 1.50 -9.08 8.90
N ALA A 94 2.10 -8.49 7.86
CA ALA A 94 1.80 -7.12 7.45
C ALA A 94 0.34 -6.96 7.06
N LEU A 95 -0.23 -7.92 6.30
CA LEU A 95 -1.66 -7.92 5.96
C LEU A 95 -2.54 -7.94 7.22
N ALA A 96 -2.22 -8.80 8.19
CA ALA A 96 -2.94 -8.85 9.46
C ALA A 96 -2.86 -7.51 10.22
N GLY A 97 -1.67 -6.90 10.29
CA GLY A 97 -1.49 -5.58 10.88
C GLY A 97 -2.31 -4.49 10.19
N SER A 98 -2.35 -4.48 8.84
CA SER A 98 -3.14 -3.56 8.03
C SER A 98 -4.65 -3.72 8.28
N MET A 99 -5.15 -4.96 8.25
CA MET A 99 -6.56 -5.24 8.57
C MET A 99 -6.92 -4.79 9.98
N LEU A 100 -6.04 -5.04 10.95
CA LEU A 100 -6.24 -4.60 12.32
C LEU A 100 -6.27 -3.07 12.44
N ALA A 101 -5.37 -2.36 11.77
CA ALA A 101 -5.33 -0.90 11.79
C ALA A 101 -6.63 -0.29 11.23
N ARG A 102 -7.20 -0.89 10.19
CA ARG A 102 -8.46 -0.47 9.58
C ARG A 102 -9.71 -0.77 10.41
N CYS A 103 -9.58 -1.59 11.48
CA CYS A 103 -10.65 -1.81 12.46
C CYS A 103 -10.83 -0.65 13.44
N PHE A 104 -9.91 0.28 13.48
CA PHE A 104 -10.05 1.50 14.27
C PHE A 104 -10.77 2.58 13.48
N GLU A 105 -11.42 3.51 14.18
CA GLU A 105 -12.01 4.70 13.57
C GLU A 105 -10.93 5.49 12.80
N ARG A 106 -11.34 6.21 11.77
CA ARG A 106 -10.41 6.88 10.83
C ARG A 106 -9.43 7.83 11.53
N ASP A 107 -9.87 8.55 12.57
CA ASP A 107 -9.05 9.46 13.37
C ASP A 107 -8.00 8.73 14.22
N ARG A 108 -8.23 7.45 14.51
CA ARG A 108 -7.34 6.59 15.29
C ARG A 108 -6.38 5.77 14.44
N PHE A 109 -6.57 5.75 13.12
CA PHE A 109 -5.74 4.97 12.20
C PHE A 109 -4.26 5.36 12.28
N PHE A 110 -3.93 6.64 12.06
CA PHE A 110 -2.53 7.11 12.12
C PHE A 110 -1.89 6.95 13.50
N PRO A 111 -2.54 7.28 14.61
CA PRO A 111 -2.04 6.93 15.95
C PRO A 111 -1.73 5.46 16.10
N PHE A 112 -2.61 4.58 15.62
CA PHE A 112 -2.45 3.13 15.78
C PHE A 112 -1.31 2.57 14.94
N ILE A 113 -1.21 2.91 13.63
CA ILE A 113 -0.06 2.48 12.82
C ILE A 113 1.25 3.05 13.34
N GLY A 114 1.24 4.25 13.91
CA GLY A 114 2.40 4.82 14.59
C GLY A 114 2.91 3.94 15.73
N ILE A 115 2.01 3.37 16.53
CA ILE A 115 2.37 2.41 17.59
C ILE A 115 2.96 1.14 16.96
N LEU A 116 2.32 0.60 15.91
CA LEU A 116 2.80 -0.60 15.23
C LEU A 116 4.20 -0.40 14.63
N PHE A 117 4.47 0.73 13.99
CA PHE A 117 5.81 1.03 13.47
C PHE A 117 6.83 1.26 14.58
N ASN A 118 6.47 1.96 15.65
CA ASN A 118 7.37 2.22 16.76
C ASN A 118 7.80 0.93 17.47
N ASP A 119 6.88 0.00 17.65
CA ASP A 119 7.14 -1.28 18.31
C ASP A 119 7.36 -2.45 17.33
N GLN A 120 7.60 -2.15 16.02
CA GLN A 120 7.65 -3.15 14.96
C GLN A 120 8.52 -4.37 15.31
N SER A 121 9.73 -4.17 15.80
CA SER A 121 10.64 -5.27 16.13
C SER A 121 10.11 -6.14 17.29
N ARG A 122 9.34 -5.57 18.21
CA ARG A 122 8.81 -6.28 19.38
C ARG A 122 7.62 -7.16 19.02
N TRP A 123 6.72 -6.69 18.15
CA TRP A 123 5.56 -7.50 17.78
C TRP A 123 5.82 -8.38 16.56
N ALA A 124 6.47 -7.87 15.49
CA ALA A 124 6.64 -8.60 14.25
C ALA A 124 7.69 -9.74 14.34
N ARG A 125 8.61 -9.66 15.30
CA ARG A 125 9.63 -10.69 15.55
C ARG A 125 9.40 -11.48 16.84
N SER A 126 8.23 -11.33 17.48
CA SER A 126 7.90 -12.09 18.67
C SER A 126 7.68 -13.57 18.34
N ALA A 127 7.77 -14.44 19.34
CA ALA A 127 7.46 -15.86 19.17
C ALA A 127 5.99 -16.10 18.76
N ASP A 128 5.10 -15.17 19.13
CA ASP A 128 3.69 -15.18 18.75
C ASP A 128 3.28 -13.75 18.36
N PRO A 129 3.46 -13.38 17.06
CA PRO A 129 3.12 -12.05 16.57
C PRO A 129 1.62 -11.71 16.70
N MET A 130 0.73 -12.68 16.53
CA MET A 130 -0.71 -12.44 16.64
C MET A 130 -1.14 -12.13 18.06
N LYS A 131 -0.57 -12.82 19.03
CA LYS A 131 -0.77 -12.50 20.47
C LYS A 131 -0.25 -11.10 20.79
N SER A 132 0.91 -10.72 20.24
CA SER A 132 1.48 -9.38 20.44
C SER A 132 0.59 -8.29 19.81
N LEU A 133 0.08 -8.50 18.60
CA LEU A 133 -0.92 -7.61 17.98
C LEU A 133 -2.18 -7.49 18.83
N GLY A 134 -2.69 -8.60 19.39
CA GLY A 134 -3.84 -8.59 20.28
C GLY A 134 -3.62 -7.77 21.56
N GLN A 135 -2.40 -7.79 22.11
CA GLN A 135 -2.03 -6.96 23.27
C GLN A 135 -2.03 -5.46 22.89
N ILE A 136 -1.45 -5.11 21.75
CA ILE A 136 -1.42 -3.73 21.26
C ILE A 136 -2.83 -3.24 20.95
N ALA A 137 -3.65 -4.05 20.29
CA ALA A 137 -5.05 -3.74 19.99
C ALA A 137 -5.87 -3.46 21.25
N ARG A 138 -5.66 -4.26 22.31
CA ARG A 138 -6.32 -4.07 23.60
C ARG A 138 -5.91 -2.77 24.26
N LEU A 139 -4.64 -2.40 24.24
CA LEU A 139 -4.16 -1.10 24.71
C LEU A 139 -4.78 0.04 23.90
N GLY A 140 -5.03 -0.20 22.61
CA GLY A 140 -5.79 0.68 21.73
C GLY A 140 -7.31 0.69 22.01
N GLY A 141 -7.82 -0.09 22.95
CA GLY A 141 -9.24 -0.14 23.29
C GLY A 141 -10.07 -1.12 22.46
N LEU A 142 -9.44 -2.00 21.69
CA LEU A 142 -10.12 -3.03 20.89
C LEU A 142 -10.23 -4.32 21.71
N GLY A 143 -11.46 -4.72 22.04
CA GLY A 143 -11.71 -5.96 22.76
C GLY A 143 -11.42 -7.21 21.93
N PRO A 144 -11.29 -8.40 22.58
CA PRO A 144 -10.89 -9.63 21.91
C PRO A 144 -11.86 -10.06 20.80
N GLU A 145 -13.16 -9.91 20.99
CA GLU A 145 -14.16 -10.26 19.97
C GLU A 145 -14.03 -9.41 18.72
N LYS A 146 -13.85 -8.09 18.87
CA LYS A 146 -13.61 -7.17 17.76
C LYS A 146 -12.26 -7.46 17.08
N PHE A 147 -11.22 -7.79 17.85
CA PHE A 147 -9.92 -8.20 17.32
C PHE A 147 -10.06 -9.38 16.38
N GLU A 148 -10.74 -10.44 16.79
CA GLU A 148 -10.99 -11.62 15.93
C GLU A 148 -11.86 -11.28 14.70
N ALA A 149 -12.86 -10.41 14.87
CA ALA A 149 -13.72 -9.99 13.77
C ALA A 149 -12.96 -9.25 12.67
N CYS A 150 -11.92 -8.46 13.02
CA CYS A 150 -11.08 -7.72 12.05
C CYS A 150 -10.50 -8.62 10.97
N PHE A 151 -10.07 -9.83 11.32
CA PHE A 151 -9.45 -10.77 10.37
C PHE A 151 -10.47 -11.56 9.53
N LYS A 152 -11.75 -11.49 9.87
CA LYS A 152 -12.87 -12.11 9.14
C LYS A 152 -13.49 -11.16 8.12
N ASP A 153 -13.18 -9.88 8.19
CA ASP A 153 -13.69 -8.85 7.27
C ASP A 153 -13.03 -8.97 5.89
N LYS A 154 -13.77 -9.61 4.98
CA LYS A 154 -13.32 -9.81 3.60
C LYS A 154 -13.28 -8.52 2.80
N ALA A 155 -14.13 -7.55 3.09
CA ALA A 155 -14.13 -6.27 2.40
C ALA A 155 -12.84 -5.50 2.71
N THR A 156 -12.48 -5.40 3.99
CA THR A 156 -11.19 -4.79 4.41
C THR A 156 -9.99 -5.55 3.83
N GLN A 157 -10.01 -6.88 3.83
CA GLN A 157 -8.94 -7.69 3.22
C GLN A 157 -8.77 -7.35 1.74
N THR A 158 -9.88 -7.29 1.00
CA THR A 158 -9.88 -6.99 -0.44
C THR A 158 -9.33 -5.59 -0.69
N SER A 159 -9.84 -4.58 0.02
CA SER A 159 -9.36 -3.18 -0.10
C SER A 159 -7.85 -3.06 0.13
N VAL A 160 -7.30 -3.69 1.16
CA VAL A 160 -5.85 -3.71 1.43
C VAL A 160 -5.07 -4.33 0.28
N LEU A 161 -5.55 -5.45 -0.27
CA LEU A 161 -4.89 -6.13 -1.39
C LEU A 161 -5.01 -5.36 -2.70
N GLU A 162 -6.11 -4.66 -2.92
CA GLU A 162 -6.31 -3.78 -4.10
C GLU A 162 -5.35 -2.59 -4.06
N GLN A 163 -5.15 -1.94 -2.91
CA GLN A 163 -4.15 -0.89 -2.76
C GLN A 163 -2.73 -1.41 -3.06
N ARG A 164 -2.38 -2.61 -2.57
CA ARG A 164 -1.11 -3.25 -2.91
C ARG A 164 -0.97 -3.50 -4.41
N LEU A 165 -2.03 -4.03 -5.06
CA LEU A 165 -2.02 -4.29 -6.49
C LEU A 165 -1.89 -3.00 -7.30
N LEU A 166 -2.54 -1.92 -6.88
CA LEU A 166 -2.42 -0.60 -7.50
C LEU A 166 -0.96 -0.12 -7.44
N GLY A 167 -0.34 -0.16 -6.26
CA GLY A 167 1.07 0.20 -6.10
C GLY A 167 1.99 -0.62 -7.01
N ALA A 168 1.83 -1.95 -7.01
CA ALA A 168 2.67 -2.83 -7.82
C ALA A 168 2.50 -2.62 -9.33
N LYS A 169 1.27 -2.39 -9.82
CA LYS A 169 0.99 -2.23 -11.25
C LYS A 169 1.30 -0.84 -11.77
N SER A 170 0.83 0.20 -11.07
CA SER A 170 0.90 1.58 -11.57
C SER A 170 2.22 2.25 -11.24
N PHE A 171 2.84 1.89 -10.11
CA PHE A 171 4.06 2.55 -9.62
C PHE A 171 5.28 1.63 -9.60
N LYS A 172 5.13 0.34 -9.94
CA LYS A 172 6.21 -0.67 -9.99
C LYS A 172 7.01 -0.79 -8.68
N ILE A 173 6.33 -0.66 -7.56
CA ILE A 173 6.91 -0.82 -6.22
C ILE A 173 6.66 -2.23 -5.67
#